data_d71616b0bba8d063aa4357ca534d1255
#
_entry.id   d71616b0bba8d063aa4357ca534d1255
#
_cell.length_a   1.000
_cell.length_b   1.000
_cell.length_c   1.000
_cell.angle_alpha   90.00
_cell.angle_beta   90.00
_cell.angle_gamma   90.00
#
_symmetry.space_group_name_H-M   'P 1'
#
loop_
_entity.id
_entity.type
_entity.pdbx_description
1 polymer ?
#
loop_
_entity_poly.entity_id
_entity_poly.type
_entity_poly.pdbx_seq_one_letter_code
_entity_poly.pdbx_strand_id
1 'polypeptide(L)'
;WFTAADGSPRVGTIRNAYDDILQIWETDTGQWVGELKAPPGQPWAETRSVRFTTRQDEQMLAVAEQESLRIWDLDSGQLVGEPLTGHAARINDILGWTTPFGEIRLATASSDGSIRLWDPVKGTQVGRSLTGHVGPVRALCTFNTRHGDAWLASVGDEGAIRIWDPDVGRPIGRPLKGPSCPMTCVVSFSAANGEPRLVTTGDDCIVRVWDPGNGRQLGRLSNGEENLCDVVLVGTNREGRTRLVTSGLDRSIRFWDIATGRMTYAMHALDYTETIISFRYGDLAVNLDDGWALLRLPLGV
;
A
#
# COMPACT_ATOMS: atom_id res chain seq x y z
N TRP A 1 -3.49 3.13 -12.10
CA TRP A 1 -3.78 4.41 -12.76
C TRP A 1 -2.56 5.32 -12.70
N PHE A 2 -2.25 6.00 -13.78
CA PHE A 2 -1.19 7.01 -13.84
C PHE A 2 -1.51 8.05 -14.92
N THR A 3 -0.80 9.17 -14.87
CA THR A 3 -0.88 10.18 -15.91
C THR A 3 0.44 10.11 -16.70
N ALA A 4 0.38 9.91 -18.00
CA ALA A 4 1.54 9.88 -18.85
C ALA A 4 2.19 11.27 -19.03
N ALA A 5 3.39 11.35 -19.61
CA ALA A 5 4.08 12.61 -19.85
C ALA A 5 3.29 13.58 -20.76
N ASP A 6 2.42 13.06 -21.62
CA ASP A 6 1.51 13.84 -22.46
C ASP A 6 0.25 14.34 -21.72
N GLY A 7 0.12 14.03 -20.45
CA GLY A 7 -1.02 14.40 -19.61
C GLY A 7 -2.21 13.45 -19.70
N SER A 8 -2.15 12.41 -20.53
CA SER A 8 -3.25 11.45 -20.68
C SER A 8 -3.34 10.52 -19.45
N PRO A 9 -4.55 10.28 -18.91
CA PRO A 9 -4.74 9.32 -17.82
C PRO A 9 -4.70 7.89 -18.38
N ARG A 10 -3.93 7.02 -17.74
CA ARG A 10 -3.74 5.62 -18.12
C ARG A 10 -4.00 4.66 -16.97
N VAL A 11 -4.33 3.41 -17.30
CA VAL A 11 -4.50 2.31 -16.35
C VAL A 11 -3.70 1.09 -16.83
N GLY A 12 -3.00 0.46 -15.89
CA GLY A 12 -2.40 -0.85 -16.10
C GLY A 12 -3.36 -1.94 -15.65
N THR A 13 -3.57 -2.97 -16.46
CA THR A 13 -4.42 -4.13 -16.14
C THR A 13 -3.68 -5.42 -16.41
N ILE A 14 -3.90 -6.42 -15.55
CA ILE A 14 -3.44 -7.80 -15.73
C ILE A 14 -4.66 -8.62 -16.06
N ARG A 15 -4.61 -9.45 -17.12
CA ARG A 15 -5.77 -10.22 -17.60
C ARG A 15 -6.18 -11.32 -16.62
N ASN A 16 -5.20 -12.03 -16.07
CA ASN A 16 -5.39 -13.08 -15.07
C ASN A 16 -4.15 -13.25 -14.20
N ALA A 17 -4.26 -14.01 -13.12
CA ALA A 17 -3.18 -14.23 -12.14
C ALA A 17 -1.91 -14.87 -12.72
N TYR A 18 -1.97 -15.46 -13.91
CA TYR A 18 -0.85 -16.15 -14.56
C TYR A 18 -0.29 -15.38 -15.75
N ASP A 19 -0.85 -14.21 -16.08
CA ASP A 19 -0.36 -13.40 -17.21
C ASP A 19 0.95 -12.70 -16.85
N ASP A 20 1.91 -12.87 -17.76
CA ASP A 20 3.21 -12.18 -17.72
C ASP A 20 3.11 -10.77 -18.32
N ILE A 21 1.92 -10.30 -18.67
CA ILE A 21 1.70 -9.06 -19.40
C ILE A 21 0.81 -8.11 -18.60
N LEU A 22 1.38 -6.94 -18.26
CA LEU A 22 0.63 -5.79 -17.81
C LEU A 22 0.23 -4.96 -19.02
N GLN A 23 -1.04 -4.87 -19.34
CA GLN A 23 -1.56 -4.05 -20.44
C GLN A 23 -1.81 -2.63 -19.96
N ILE A 24 -1.41 -1.65 -20.76
CA ILE A 24 -1.61 -0.23 -20.49
C ILE A 24 -2.69 0.31 -21.41
N TRP A 25 -3.68 0.95 -20.84
CA TRP A 25 -4.85 1.50 -21.52
C TRP A 25 -4.99 2.99 -21.21
N GLU A 26 -5.35 3.78 -22.22
CA GLU A 26 -5.80 5.16 -22.01
C GLU A 26 -7.25 5.14 -21.48
N THR A 27 -7.50 5.83 -20.38
CA THR A 27 -8.78 5.71 -19.67
C THR A 27 -9.91 6.52 -20.30
N ASP A 28 -9.57 7.63 -20.95
CA ASP A 28 -10.54 8.51 -21.57
C ASP A 28 -11.09 7.96 -22.89
N THR A 29 -10.25 7.24 -23.64
CA THR A 29 -10.59 6.67 -24.95
C THR A 29 -10.85 5.16 -24.89
N GLY A 30 -10.35 4.47 -23.85
CA GLY A 30 -10.33 3.02 -23.77
C GLY A 30 -9.38 2.36 -24.78
N GLN A 31 -8.48 3.13 -25.38
CA GLN A 31 -7.51 2.60 -26.34
C GLN A 31 -6.36 1.88 -25.62
N TRP A 32 -5.93 0.77 -26.21
CA TRP A 32 -4.71 0.07 -25.81
C TRP A 32 -3.49 0.91 -26.21
N VAL A 33 -2.57 1.15 -25.28
CA VAL A 33 -1.38 1.98 -25.47
C VAL A 33 -0.12 1.12 -25.59
N GLY A 34 -0.03 0.07 -24.80
CA GLY A 34 1.17 -0.77 -24.78
C GLY A 34 1.09 -1.87 -23.73
N GLU A 35 2.18 -2.59 -23.59
CA GLU A 35 2.31 -3.66 -22.61
C GLU A 35 3.69 -3.67 -21.95
N LEU A 36 3.75 -4.06 -20.68
CA LEU A 36 4.97 -4.42 -19.97
C LEU A 36 4.99 -5.93 -19.79
N LYS A 37 6.10 -6.56 -20.13
CA LYS A 37 6.28 -8.01 -19.94
C LYS A 37 6.96 -8.27 -18.60
N ALA A 38 6.35 -9.13 -17.80
CA ALA A 38 6.99 -9.63 -16.60
C ALA A 38 8.26 -10.44 -16.95
N PRO A 39 9.21 -10.52 -16.05
CA PRO A 39 10.32 -11.42 -16.21
C PRO A 39 9.85 -12.88 -16.31
N PRO A 40 10.58 -13.73 -17.05
CA PRO A 40 10.19 -15.12 -17.25
C PRO A 40 9.95 -15.85 -15.92
N GLY A 41 8.80 -16.48 -15.77
CA GLY A 41 8.42 -17.28 -14.62
C GLY A 41 7.90 -16.53 -13.39
N GLN A 42 7.56 -15.25 -13.53
CA GLN A 42 6.99 -14.45 -12.44
C GLN A 42 5.79 -13.65 -12.92
N PRO A 43 4.56 -14.18 -12.77
CA PRO A 43 3.35 -13.47 -13.16
C PRO A 43 3.13 -12.21 -12.32
N TRP A 44 2.61 -11.15 -12.96
CA TRP A 44 2.37 -9.85 -12.34
C TRP A 44 1.44 -9.91 -11.12
N ALA A 45 0.50 -10.85 -11.10
CA ALA A 45 -0.48 -10.97 -10.04
C ALA A 45 0.11 -11.29 -8.65
N GLU A 46 1.29 -11.90 -8.62
CA GLU A 46 1.99 -12.19 -7.36
C GLU A 46 2.98 -11.09 -6.96
N THR A 47 3.08 -10.03 -7.73
CA THR A 47 4.05 -8.96 -7.48
C THR A 47 3.43 -7.81 -6.70
N ARG A 48 4.25 -7.19 -5.84
CA ARG A 48 3.93 -5.89 -5.24
C ARG A 48 4.55 -4.80 -6.10
N SER A 49 3.82 -3.73 -6.30
CA SER A 49 4.31 -2.63 -7.12
C SER A 49 3.91 -1.28 -6.55
N VAL A 50 4.74 -0.28 -6.81
CA VAL A 50 4.46 1.11 -6.47
C VAL A 50 4.87 2.01 -7.62
N ARG A 51 3.99 2.93 -7.98
CA ARG A 51 4.27 3.97 -8.95
C ARG A 51 4.86 5.19 -8.25
N PHE A 52 5.80 5.84 -8.93
CA PHE A 52 6.37 7.11 -8.50
C PHE A 52 6.72 7.98 -9.72
N THR A 53 6.85 9.28 -9.49
CA THR A 53 7.24 10.24 -10.53
C THR A 53 8.60 10.82 -10.16
N THR A 54 9.54 10.83 -11.10
CA THR A 54 10.86 11.45 -10.91
C THR A 54 10.76 12.98 -10.92
N ARG A 55 11.88 13.66 -10.60
CA ARG A 55 11.94 15.13 -10.71
C ARG A 55 11.83 15.66 -12.14
N GLN A 56 12.05 14.81 -13.13
CA GLN A 56 11.91 15.10 -14.56
C GLN A 56 10.52 14.78 -15.09
N ASP A 57 9.53 14.55 -14.20
CA ASP A 57 8.17 14.13 -14.54
C ASP A 57 8.06 12.73 -15.20
N GLU A 58 9.13 11.93 -15.18
CA GLU A 58 9.10 10.57 -15.71
C GLU A 58 8.23 9.66 -14.82
N GLN A 59 7.35 8.89 -15.45
CA GLN A 59 6.43 7.98 -14.76
C GLN A 59 7.07 6.61 -14.61
N MET A 60 7.39 6.23 -13.39
CA MET A 60 8.09 5.00 -13.06
C MET A 60 7.23 4.02 -12.29
N LEU A 61 7.48 2.73 -12.49
CA LEU A 61 6.90 1.62 -11.73
C LEU A 61 8.02 0.80 -11.09
N ALA A 62 8.02 0.70 -9.77
CA ALA A 62 8.86 -0.25 -9.06
C ALA A 62 8.05 -1.52 -8.80
N VAL A 63 8.63 -2.67 -9.13
CA VAL A 63 8.01 -3.98 -9.00
C VAL A 63 8.91 -4.89 -8.18
N ALA A 64 8.34 -5.54 -7.16
CA ALA A 64 9.04 -6.56 -6.40
C ALA A 64 9.03 -7.89 -7.15
N GLU A 65 10.22 -8.45 -7.36
CA GLU A 65 10.43 -9.76 -7.93
C GLU A 65 11.19 -10.60 -6.92
N GLN A 66 10.46 -11.45 -6.19
CA GLN A 66 11.02 -12.25 -5.11
C GLN A 66 11.81 -11.37 -4.11
N GLU A 67 13.14 -11.43 -4.11
CA GLU A 67 14.02 -10.66 -3.22
C GLU A 67 14.61 -9.39 -3.82
N SER A 68 14.21 -9.01 -5.04
CA SER A 68 14.74 -7.84 -5.75
C SER A 68 13.65 -6.88 -6.21
N LEU A 69 14.04 -5.64 -6.53
CA LEU A 69 13.16 -4.68 -7.20
C LEU A 69 13.64 -4.41 -8.61
N ARG A 70 12.69 -4.31 -9.55
CA ARG A 70 12.95 -3.73 -10.87
C ARG A 70 12.19 -2.42 -11.04
N ILE A 71 12.80 -1.52 -11.78
CA ILE A 71 12.23 -0.22 -12.12
C ILE A 71 11.90 -0.21 -13.60
N TRP A 72 10.69 0.19 -13.92
CA TRP A 72 10.18 0.34 -15.28
C TRP A 72 9.85 1.81 -15.54
N ASP A 73 10.21 2.28 -16.71
CA ASP A 73 9.69 3.52 -17.28
C ASP A 73 8.35 3.20 -17.96
N LEU A 74 7.27 3.83 -17.51
CA LEU A 74 5.92 3.56 -17.99
C LEU A 74 5.62 4.17 -19.36
N ASP A 75 6.37 5.18 -19.76
CA ASP A 75 6.16 5.83 -21.07
C ASP A 75 6.86 5.05 -22.17
N SER A 76 8.08 4.58 -21.94
CA SER A 76 8.84 3.77 -22.90
C SER A 76 8.58 2.27 -22.81
N GLY A 77 8.05 1.78 -21.69
CA GLY A 77 7.89 0.36 -21.42
C GLY A 77 9.20 -0.38 -21.17
N GLN A 78 10.29 0.32 -20.90
CA GLN A 78 11.62 -0.27 -20.74
C GLN A 78 12.04 -0.38 -19.28
N LEU A 79 12.89 -1.37 -18.99
CA LEU A 79 13.56 -1.48 -17.70
C LEU A 79 14.60 -0.37 -17.55
N VAL A 80 14.65 0.22 -16.36
CA VAL A 80 15.60 1.28 -15.99
C VAL A 80 16.63 0.74 -15.00
N GLY A 81 17.88 0.71 -15.43
CA GLY A 81 18.99 0.26 -14.59
C GLY A 81 19.00 -1.23 -14.27
N GLU A 82 19.85 -1.60 -13.30
CA GLU A 82 19.96 -2.95 -12.80
C GLU A 82 18.98 -3.21 -11.67
N PRO A 83 18.57 -4.48 -11.42
CA PRO A 83 17.71 -4.81 -10.29
C PRO A 83 18.32 -4.37 -8.96
N LEU A 84 17.51 -3.77 -8.10
CA LEU A 84 17.91 -3.42 -6.73
C LEU A 84 17.86 -4.68 -5.87
N THR A 85 19.04 -5.20 -5.55
CA THR A 85 19.21 -6.47 -4.83
C THR A 85 19.71 -6.26 -3.40
N GLY A 86 19.48 -7.26 -2.53
CA GLY A 86 20.01 -7.21 -1.17
C GLY A 86 19.17 -7.93 -0.14
N HIS A 87 17.84 -8.06 -0.33
CA HIS A 87 17.03 -8.92 0.52
C HIS A 87 17.43 -10.39 0.38
N ALA A 88 17.30 -11.14 1.48
CA ALA A 88 17.59 -12.56 1.52
C ALA A 88 16.35 -13.45 1.38
N ALA A 89 15.17 -12.84 1.25
CA ALA A 89 13.90 -13.51 1.05
C ALA A 89 12.90 -12.57 0.36
N ARG A 90 11.73 -13.13 0.00
CA ARG A 90 10.65 -12.44 -0.74
C ARG A 90 10.32 -11.07 -0.14
N ILE A 91 10.16 -10.10 -1.01
CA ILE A 91 9.60 -8.78 -0.69
C ILE A 91 8.08 -8.93 -0.59
N ASN A 92 7.52 -8.54 0.55
CA ASN A 92 6.10 -8.65 0.84
C ASN A 92 5.35 -7.36 0.56
N ASP A 93 6.04 -6.20 0.62
CA ASP A 93 5.43 -4.90 0.39
C ASP A 93 6.45 -3.88 -0.11
N ILE A 94 5.97 -2.91 -0.89
CA ILE A 94 6.73 -1.77 -1.40
C ILE A 94 5.95 -0.48 -1.12
N LEU A 95 6.67 0.52 -0.66
CA LEU A 95 6.13 1.85 -0.41
C LEU A 95 7.03 2.89 -1.06
N GLY A 96 6.42 3.91 -1.71
CA GLY A 96 7.12 5.06 -2.27
C GLY A 96 6.68 6.36 -1.60
N TRP A 97 7.63 7.27 -1.35
CA TRP A 97 7.33 8.63 -0.89
C TRP A 97 8.33 9.64 -1.41
N THR A 98 7.95 10.91 -1.35
CA THR A 98 8.83 12.03 -1.65
C THR A 98 9.31 12.66 -0.35
N THR A 99 10.61 12.82 -0.19
CA THR A 99 11.20 13.52 0.97
C THR A 99 10.87 15.01 0.91
N PRO A 100 11.02 15.75 2.03
CA PRO A 100 10.87 17.22 2.04
C PRO A 100 11.79 17.95 1.05
N PHE A 101 12.90 17.32 0.65
CA PHE A 101 13.84 17.83 -0.35
C PHE A 101 13.47 17.47 -1.79
N GLY A 102 12.29 16.84 -2.00
CA GLY A 102 11.81 16.42 -3.31
C GLY A 102 12.51 15.18 -3.87
N GLU A 103 13.25 14.41 -3.06
CA GLU A 103 13.86 13.16 -3.47
C GLU A 103 12.86 12.01 -3.34
N ILE A 104 12.81 11.13 -4.35
CA ILE A 104 12.01 9.91 -4.27
C ILE A 104 12.76 8.88 -3.44
N ARG A 105 12.03 8.21 -2.57
CA ARG A 105 12.50 7.06 -1.79
C ARG A 105 11.51 5.91 -1.92
N LEU A 106 12.05 4.70 -1.96
CA LEU A 106 11.27 3.48 -1.83
C LEU A 106 11.68 2.77 -0.54
N ALA A 107 10.71 2.10 0.08
CA ALA A 107 10.95 1.15 1.17
C ALA A 107 10.40 -0.21 0.76
N THR A 108 11.12 -1.28 1.11
CA THR A 108 10.68 -2.65 0.92
C THR A 108 10.63 -3.39 2.24
N ALA A 109 9.55 -4.11 2.49
CA ALA A 109 9.40 -5.05 3.59
C ALA A 109 9.63 -6.46 3.08
N SER A 110 10.38 -7.26 3.82
CA SER A 110 10.72 -8.62 3.37
C SER A 110 10.48 -9.68 4.45
N SER A 111 10.31 -10.90 3.96
CA SER A 111 10.29 -12.12 4.78
C SER A 111 11.62 -12.41 5.46
N ASP A 112 12.71 -11.71 5.11
CA ASP A 112 13.99 -11.78 5.83
C ASP A 112 13.97 -11.02 7.16
N GLY A 113 12.84 -10.37 7.52
CA GLY A 113 12.67 -9.60 8.76
C GLY A 113 13.25 -8.19 8.71
N SER A 114 13.72 -7.76 7.56
CA SER A 114 14.30 -6.42 7.37
C SER A 114 13.44 -5.53 6.48
N ILE A 115 13.67 -4.22 6.62
CA ILE A 115 13.17 -3.20 5.71
C ILE A 115 14.38 -2.55 5.07
N ARG A 116 14.37 -2.34 3.76
CA ARG A 116 15.42 -1.63 3.04
C ARG A 116 14.86 -0.37 2.42
N LEU A 117 15.70 0.66 2.40
CA LEU A 117 15.38 1.95 1.79
C LEU A 117 16.21 2.10 0.52
N TRP A 118 15.61 2.67 -0.52
CA TRP A 118 16.23 2.75 -1.84
C TRP A 118 16.09 4.16 -2.42
N ASP A 119 17.11 4.57 -3.14
CA ASP A 119 17.06 5.68 -4.09
C ASP A 119 16.86 5.07 -5.49
N PRO A 120 15.61 5.09 -6.03
CA PRO A 120 15.33 4.41 -7.29
C PRO A 120 15.97 5.10 -8.50
N VAL A 121 16.29 6.39 -8.38
CA VAL A 121 16.95 7.16 -9.45
C VAL A 121 18.43 6.82 -9.55
N LYS A 122 19.09 6.64 -8.37
CA LYS A 122 20.50 6.24 -8.34
C LYS A 122 20.71 4.73 -8.45
N GLY A 123 19.65 3.94 -8.29
CA GLY A 123 19.75 2.49 -8.28
C GLY A 123 20.50 1.93 -7.07
N THR A 124 20.43 2.57 -5.91
CA THR A 124 21.23 2.20 -4.74
C THR A 124 20.42 2.15 -3.45
N GLN A 125 20.86 1.29 -2.52
CA GLN A 125 20.31 1.29 -1.17
C GLN A 125 20.71 2.54 -0.41
N VAL A 126 19.78 3.13 0.34
CA VAL A 126 20.00 4.27 1.23
C VAL A 126 20.24 3.76 2.65
N GLY A 127 21.42 4.03 3.18
CA GLY A 127 21.77 3.67 4.55
C GLY A 127 21.84 2.15 4.80
N ARG A 128 21.64 1.76 6.06
CA ARG A 128 21.60 0.34 6.47
C ARG A 128 20.16 -0.17 6.47
N SER A 129 20.01 -1.49 6.34
CA SER A 129 18.69 -2.13 6.52
C SER A 129 18.15 -1.86 7.92
N LEU A 130 16.85 -1.55 8.00
CA LEU A 130 16.14 -1.40 9.26
C LEU A 130 15.82 -2.80 9.79
N THR A 131 16.40 -3.15 10.91
CA THR A 131 16.27 -4.49 11.52
C THR A 131 15.67 -4.38 12.91
N GLY A 132 14.98 -5.44 13.35
CA GLY A 132 14.37 -5.50 14.67
C GLY A 132 13.06 -6.28 14.71
N HIS A 133 12.38 -6.48 13.58
CA HIS A 133 11.26 -7.43 13.52
C HIS A 133 11.74 -8.86 13.80
N VAL A 134 10.90 -9.62 14.49
CA VAL A 134 11.11 -11.06 14.74
C VAL A 134 10.23 -11.80 13.73
N GLY A 135 10.83 -12.17 12.59
CA GLY A 135 10.13 -12.80 11.48
C GLY A 135 9.75 -11.83 10.35
N PRO A 136 8.97 -12.30 9.38
CA PRO A 136 8.57 -11.56 8.19
C PRO A 136 7.95 -10.20 8.49
N VAL A 137 8.39 -9.16 7.76
CA VAL A 137 7.70 -7.87 7.69
C VAL A 137 6.68 -7.94 6.57
N ARG A 138 5.42 -7.65 6.86
CA ARG A 138 4.29 -7.85 5.94
C ARG A 138 3.84 -6.61 5.21
N ALA A 139 3.78 -5.48 5.90
CA ALA A 139 3.26 -4.24 5.33
C ALA A 139 3.95 -3.01 5.89
N LEU A 140 3.92 -1.93 5.09
CA LEU A 140 4.52 -0.63 5.36
C LEU A 140 3.50 0.49 5.11
N CYS A 141 3.62 1.57 5.85
CA CYS A 141 3.04 2.85 5.46
C CYS A 141 3.91 4.01 5.92
N THR A 142 3.80 5.16 5.26
CA THR A 142 4.35 6.42 5.77
C THR A 142 3.27 7.26 6.43
N PHE A 143 3.66 8.08 7.37
CA PHE A 143 2.82 9.13 7.95
C PHE A 143 3.66 10.34 8.32
N ASN A 144 3.05 11.51 8.27
CA ASN A 144 3.73 12.73 8.68
C ASN A 144 3.47 13.01 10.15
N THR A 145 4.52 13.39 10.88
CA THR A 145 4.40 13.91 12.24
C THR A 145 3.79 15.33 12.23
N ARG A 146 3.43 15.86 13.38
CA ARG A 146 2.99 17.25 13.52
C ARG A 146 4.04 18.27 13.05
N HIS A 147 5.32 17.89 13.06
CA HIS A 147 6.44 18.73 12.66
C HIS A 147 6.76 18.61 11.17
N GLY A 148 6.03 17.77 10.45
CA GLY A 148 6.21 17.56 9.02
C GLY A 148 7.22 16.46 8.66
N ASP A 149 7.84 15.82 9.66
CA ASP A 149 8.76 14.70 9.40
C ASP A 149 7.98 13.50 8.86
N ALA A 150 8.49 12.86 7.83
CA ALA A 150 7.92 11.63 7.29
C ALA A 150 8.49 10.42 8.05
N TRP A 151 7.64 9.73 8.81
CA TRP A 151 8.00 8.50 9.49
C TRP A 151 7.41 7.29 8.79
N LEU A 152 8.06 6.13 8.99
CA LEU A 152 7.64 4.85 8.44
C LEU A 152 7.07 3.99 9.56
N ALA A 153 5.94 3.36 9.34
CA ALA A 153 5.39 2.30 10.19
C ALA A 153 5.46 0.97 9.47
N SER A 154 5.76 -0.08 10.20
CA SER A 154 5.81 -1.46 9.70
C SER A 154 5.11 -2.43 10.64
N VAL A 155 4.54 -3.49 10.06
CA VAL A 155 3.91 -4.59 10.78
C VAL A 155 4.38 -5.92 10.21
N GLY A 156 4.25 -6.98 10.99
CA GLY A 156 4.69 -8.31 10.58
C GLY A 156 4.19 -9.42 11.49
N ASP A 157 4.79 -10.60 11.34
CA ASP A 157 4.34 -11.85 11.99
C ASP A 157 4.44 -11.82 13.52
N GLU A 158 5.28 -10.96 14.08
CA GLU A 158 5.38 -10.81 15.54
C GLU A 158 4.19 -10.09 16.18
N GLY A 159 3.26 -9.56 15.37
CA GLY A 159 2.09 -8.81 15.87
C GLY A 159 2.43 -7.46 16.50
N ALA A 160 3.58 -6.87 16.19
CA ALA A 160 4.00 -5.57 16.67
C ALA A 160 4.04 -4.54 15.54
N ILE A 161 3.76 -3.27 15.89
CA ILE A 161 3.98 -2.13 14.99
C ILE A 161 5.30 -1.50 15.39
N ARG A 162 6.19 -1.30 14.42
CA ARG A 162 7.44 -0.55 14.61
C ARG A 162 7.40 0.74 13.84
N ILE A 163 7.91 1.78 14.47
CA ILE A 163 8.03 3.11 13.88
C ILE A 163 9.52 3.38 13.61
N TRP A 164 9.80 3.98 12.48
CA TRP A 164 11.15 4.24 12.02
C TRP A 164 11.30 5.68 11.53
N ASP A 165 12.45 6.23 11.78
CA ASP A 165 12.93 7.44 11.11
C ASP A 165 13.72 6.99 9.87
N PRO A 166 13.17 7.16 8.65
CA PRO A 166 13.82 6.70 7.43
C PRO A 166 15.06 7.54 7.06
N ASP A 167 15.15 8.80 7.51
CA ASP A 167 16.29 9.68 7.21
C ASP A 167 17.51 9.30 8.03
N VAL A 168 17.27 8.89 9.27
CA VAL A 168 18.36 8.49 10.20
C VAL A 168 18.59 6.97 10.16
N GLY A 169 17.61 6.19 9.69
CA GLY A 169 17.68 4.74 9.63
C GLY A 169 17.59 4.06 11.00
N ARG A 170 16.78 4.59 11.92
CA ARG A 170 16.66 4.10 13.29
C ARG A 170 15.19 3.89 13.71
N PRO A 171 14.93 2.94 14.63
CA PRO A 171 13.62 2.82 15.24
C PRO A 171 13.33 4.02 16.16
N ILE A 172 12.05 4.42 16.20
CA ILE A 172 11.53 5.45 17.08
C ILE A 172 10.73 4.79 18.21
N GLY A 173 11.20 4.97 19.41
CA GLY A 173 10.55 4.43 20.60
C GLY A 173 10.60 2.90 20.70
N ARG A 174 9.67 2.36 21.46
CA ARG A 174 9.47 0.90 21.59
C ARG A 174 8.40 0.43 20.60
N PRO A 175 8.45 -0.84 20.15
CA PRO A 175 7.37 -1.39 19.34
C PRO A 175 6.01 -1.26 20.05
N LEU A 176 4.98 -0.87 19.29
CA LEU A 176 3.61 -0.86 19.81
C LEU A 176 3.12 -2.30 19.86
N LYS A 177 2.66 -2.71 21.04
CA LYS A 177 2.25 -4.10 21.27
C LYS A 177 0.84 -4.33 20.70
N GLY A 178 0.78 -5.05 19.59
CA GLY A 178 -0.46 -5.46 18.93
C GLY A 178 -0.99 -6.83 19.40
N PRO A 179 -1.72 -7.53 18.53
CA PRO A 179 -2.22 -8.88 18.81
C PRO A 179 -1.08 -9.91 18.88
N SER A 180 -1.42 -11.11 19.38
CA SER A 180 -0.47 -12.24 19.37
C SER A 180 -0.47 -13.04 18.06
N CYS A 181 -1.00 -12.48 16.98
CA CYS A 181 -1.06 -13.05 15.64
C CYS A 181 -0.36 -12.13 14.63
N PRO A 182 -0.02 -12.63 13.45
CA PRO A 182 0.49 -11.83 12.36
C PRO A 182 -0.41 -10.63 12.04
N MET A 183 0.21 -9.49 11.79
CA MET A 183 -0.44 -8.32 11.23
C MET A 183 -0.12 -8.24 9.73
N THR A 184 -1.16 -8.13 8.92
CA THR A 184 -1.08 -8.25 7.46
C THR A 184 -1.11 -6.92 6.74
N CYS A 185 -1.72 -5.89 7.35
CA CYS A 185 -1.84 -4.58 6.74
C CYS A 185 -1.65 -3.46 7.76
N VAL A 186 -1.07 -2.36 7.31
CA VAL A 186 -0.97 -1.09 8.03
C VAL A 186 -1.18 0.07 7.06
N VAL A 187 -2.05 1.00 7.45
CA VAL A 187 -2.27 2.26 6.71
C VAL A 187 -2.33 3.43 7.67
N SER A 188 -2.14 4.63 7.16
CA SER A 188 -2.14 5.85 7.95
C SER A 188 -3.21 6.83 7.50
N PHE A 189 -3.67 7.66 8.40
CA PHE A 189 -4.52 8.83 8.09
C PHE A 189 -4.28 9.96 9.06
N SER A 190 -4.68 11.17 8.67
CA SER A 190 -4.72 12.33 9.56
C SER A 190 -6.12 12.45 10.17
N ALA A 191 -6.20 12.46 11.50
CA ALA A 191 -7.44 12.73 12.20
C ALA A 191 -7.88 14.20 11.99
N ALA A 192 -9.12 14.54 12.36
CA ALA A 192 -9.67 15.89 12.20
C ALA A 192 -8.84 16.98 12.91
N ASN A 193 -8.11 16.62 13.95
CA ASN A 193 -7.18 17.51 14.66
C ASN A 193 -5.77 17.56 14.05
N GLY A 194 -5.56 16.98 12.88
CA GLY A 194 -4.26 16.89 12.20
C GLY A 194 -3.31 15.83 12.75
N GLU A 195 -3.71 15.08 13.80
CA GLU A 195 -2.86 14.02 14.36
C GLU A 195 -2.76 12.83 13.44
N PRO A 196 -1.57 12.23 13.26
CA PRO A 196 -1.46 10.97 12.56
C PRO A 196 -2.12 9.84 13.35
N ARG A 197 -2.72 8.93 12.62
CA ARG A 197 -3.28 7.68 13.13
C ARG A 197 -2.84 6.54 12.24
N LEU A 198 -2.65 5.38 12.84
CA LEU A 198 -2.43 4.14 12.11
C LEU A 198 -3.65 3.24 12.25
N VAL A 199 -3.93 2.50 11.21
CA VAL A 199 -4.93 1.44 11.20
C VAL A 199 -4.22 0.15 10.82
N THR A 200 -4.47 -0.92 11.56
CA THR A 200 -3.87 -2.23 11.29
C THR A 200 -4.93 -3.30 11.26
N THR A 201 -4.70 -4.31 10.44
CA THR A 201 -5.40 -5.60 10.46
C THR A 201 -4.41 -6.74 10.62
N GLY A 202 -4.91 -7.90 10.94
CA GLY A 202 -4.12 -9.11 11.07
C GLY A 202 -5.01 -10.35 11.00
N ASP A 203 -4.42 -11.53 11.21
CA ASP A 203 -5.08 -12.82 11.12
C ASP A 203 -6.22 -13.03 12.13
N ASP A 204 -6.32 -12.16 13.14
CA ASP A 204 -7.46 -12.14 14.06
C ASP A 204 -8.67 -11.35 13.53
N CYS A 205 -8.60 -10.88 12.30
CA CYS A 205 -9.70 -10.19 11.61
C CYS A 205 -10.22 -8.93 12.32
N ILE A 206 -9.39 -8.30 13.16
CA ILE A 206 -9.77 -7.12 13.92
C ILE A 206 -9.04 -5.90 13.37
N VAL A 207 -9.80 -4.89 12.99
CA VAL A 207 -9.25 -3.57 12.64
C VAL A 207 -8.95 -2.79 13.92
N ARG A 208 -7.72 -2.31 14.05
CA ARG A 208 -7.28 -1.52 15.21
C ARG A 208 -6.82 -0.15 14.80
N VAL A 209 -7.19 0.86 15.57
CA VAL A 209 -6.74 2.25 15.38
C VAL A 209 -5.75 2.61 16.48
N TRP A 210 -4.63 3.23 16.09
CA TRP A 210 -3.52 3.55 16.98
C TRP A 210 -3.14 5.02 16.91
N ASP A 211 -2.63 5.52 18.02
CA ASP A 211 -1.88 6.77 18.08
C ASP A 211 -0.39 6.45 18.04
N PRO A 212 0.31 6.71 16.94
CA PRO A 212 1.74 6.39 16.82
C PRO A 212 2.62 7.24 17.73
N GLY A 213 2.17 8.41 18.16
CA GLY A 213 2.94 9.33 19.00
C GLY A 213 3.11 8.84 20.44
N ASN A 214 2.12 8.16 20.99
CA ASN A 214 2.16 7.63 22.36
C ASN A 214 2.02 6.10 22.46
N GLY A 215 1.82 5.43 21.32
CA GLY A 215 1.71 3.98 21.25
C GLY A 215 0.38 3.40 21.73
N ARG A 216 -0.61 4.24 21.97
CA ARG A 216 -1.91 3.79 22.51
C ARG A 216 -2.83 3.29 21.40
N GLN A 217 -3.44 2.13 21.63
CA GLN A 217 -4.59 1.70 20.84
C GLN A 217 -5.82 2.57 21.22
N LEU A 218 -6.37 3.25 20.23
CA LEU A 218 -7.52 4.17 20.38
C LEU A 218 -8.86 3.47 20.23
N GLY A 219 -8.91 2.44 19.37
CA GLY A 219 -10.15 1.75 19.07
C GLY A 219 -9.95 0.40 18.40
N ARG A 220 -11.05 -0.33 18.31
CA ARG A 220 -11.19 -1.59 17.59
C ARG A 220 -12.49 -1.51 16.78
N LEU A 221 -12.43 -1.90 15.52
CA LEU A 221 -13.59 -2.05 14.67
C LEU A 221 -13.78 -3.55 14.42
N SER A 222 -14.90 -4.08 14.84
CA SER A 222 -15.26 -5.48 14.61
C SER A 222 -16.76 -5.54 14.42
N ASN A 223 -17.19 -6.33 13.47
CA ASN A 223 -18.61 -6.65 13.27
C ASN A 223 -18.99 -8.03 13.81
N GLY A 224 -18.06 -8.68 14.55
CA GLY A 224 -18.28 -10.01 15.12
C GLY A 224 -18.10 -11.17 14.15
N GLU A 225 -17.76 -10.91 12.90
CA GLU A 225 -17.51 -11.94 11.88
C GLU A 225 -16.00 -12.06 11.63
N GLU A 226 -15.52 -13.30 11.63
CA GLU A 226 -14.11 -13.65 11.47
C GLU A 226 -13.80 -13.70 9.98
N ASN A 227 -13.33 -12.64 9.32
CA ASN A 227 -12.83 -12.77 7.92
C ASN A 227 -12.50 -11.43 7.25
N LEU A 228 -11.79 -10.53 7.94
CA LEU A 228 -11.26 -9.33 7.32
C LEU A 228 -9.84 -9.61 6.81
N CYS A 229 -9.56 -9.37 5.54
CA CYS A 229 -8.24 -9.61 4.95
C CYS A 229 -7.44 -8.35 4.72
N ASP A 230 -8.07 -7.29 4.22
CA ASP A 230 -7.39 -6.07 3.83
C ASP A 230 -8.09 -4.80 4.31
N VAL A 231 -7.30 -3.75 4.52
CA VAL A 231 -7.79 -2.43 4.91
C VAL A 231 -7.31 -1.39 3.92
N VAL A 232 -8.22 -0.63 3.35
CA VAL A 232 -7.91 0.51 2.50
C VAL A 232 -8.57 1.78 3.04
N LEU A 233 -7.82 2.85 3.11
CA LEU A 233 -8.35 4.17 3.42
C LEU A 233 -8.98 4.81 2.19
N VAL A 234 -10.21 5.24 2.31
CA VAL A 234 -10.97 5.90 1.24
C VAL A 234 -11.06 7.41 1.49
N GLY A 235 -10.03 8.04 1.91
CA GLY A 235 -10.01 9.49 2.04
C GLY A 235 -11.12 10.10 2.91
N THR A 236 -11.26 11.41 2.87
CA THR A 236 -12.30 12.17 3.58
C THR A 236 -13.47 12.47 2.64
N ASN A 237 -14.70 12.30 3.13
CA ASN A 237 -15.88 12.76 2.43
C ASN A 237 -15.97 14.31 2.41
N ARG A 238 -16.99 14.86 1.74
CA ARG A 238 -17.21 16.33 1.65
C ARG A 238 -17.39 16.99 3.02
N GLU A 239 -17.75 16.24 4.05
CA GLU A 239 -17.91 16.71 5.42
C GLU A 239 -16.62 16.62 6.24
N GLY A 240 -15.48 16.25 5.60
CA GLY A 240 -14.19 16.09 6.27
C GLY A 240 -14.07 14.81 7.14
N ARG A 241 -15.02 13.88 7.01
CA ARG A 241 -14.98 12.62 7.77
C ARG A 241 -14.12 11.59 7.04
N THR A 242 -13.18 11.02 7.74
CA THR A 242 -12.36 9.94 7.22
C THR A 242 -13.15 8.63 7.24
N ARG A 243 -13.19 7.95 6.12
CA ARG A 243 -13.81 6.65 5.95
C ARG A 243 -12.76 5.58 5.72
N LEU A 244 -13.01 4.42 6.28
CA LEU A 244 -12.23 3.22 6.08
C LEU A 244 -13.06 2.21 5.29
N VAL A 245 -12.41 1.53 4.38
CA VAL A 245 -13.00 0.39 3.67
C VAL A 245 -12.19 -0.85 4.02
N THR A 246 -12.89 -1.94 4.28
CA THR A 246 -12.28 -3.25 4.52
C THR A 246 -12.89 -4.26 3.58
N SER A 247 -12.07 -5.17 3.07
CA SER A 247 -12.52 -6.37 2.36
C SER A 247 -12.43 -7.61 3.26
N GLY A 248 -13.26 -8.59 3.00
CA GLY A 248 -13.29 -9.83 3.78
C GLY A 248 -13.33 -11.07 2.89
N LEU A 249 -12.80 -12.19 3.40
CA LEU A 249 -12.92 -13.52 2.78
C LEU A 249 -14.39 -13.99 2.65
N ASP A 250 -15.30 -13.34 3.37
CA ASP A 250 -16.75 -13.53 3.23
C ASP A 250 -17.33 -12.82 2.00
N ARG A 251 -16.50 -12.33 1.12
CA ARG A 251 -16.85 -11.53 -0.08
C ARG A 251 -17.52 -10.21 0.24
N SER A 252 -17.34 -9.69 1.43
CA SER A 252 -17.92 -8.40 1.80
C SER A 252 -16.91 -7.27 1.67
N ILE A 253 -17.43 -6.10 1.28
CA ILE A 253 -16.76 -4.81 1.36
C ILE A 253 -17.52 -4.00 2.39
N ARG A 254 -16.84 -3.54 3.44
CA ARG A 254 -17.45 -2.81 4.53
C ARG A 254 -16.88 -1.40 4.64
N PHE A 255 -17.76 -0.45 4.88
CA PHE A 255 -17.44 0.96 5.06
C PHE A 255 -17.62 1.34 6.52
N TRP A 256 -16.63 2.02 7.06
CA TRP A 256 -16.58 2.40 8.47
C TRP A 256 -16.39 3.89 8.61
N ASP A 257 -17.10 4.49 9.54
CA ASP A 257 -16.82 5.82 10.05
C ASP A 257 -15.80 5.66 11.20
N ILE A 258 -14.56 6.10 10.98
CA ILE A 258 -13.48 5.91 11.94
C ILE A 258 -13.74 6.72 13.23
N ALA A 259 -14.40 7.87 13.12
CA ALA A 259 -14.64 8.73 14.28
C ALA A 259 -15.62 8.09 15.27
N THR A 260 -16.61 7.36 14.74
CA THR A 260 -17.64 6.70 15.57
C THR A 260 -17.35 5.23 15.79
N GLY A 261 -16.45 4.63 15.03
CA GLY A 261 -16.16 3.19 15.06
C GLY A 261 -17.30 2.34 14.48
N ARG A 262 -18.29 2.95 13.82
CA ARG A 262 -19.47 2.25 13.30
C ARG A 262 -19.32 1.90 11.84
N MET A 263 -19.77 0.70 11.49
CA MET A 263 -20.00 0.34 10.11
C MET A 263 -21.19 1.16 9.57
N THR A 264 -20.95 1.86 8.45
CA THR A 264 -21.96 2.72 7.81
C THR A 264 -22.67 2.01 6.69
N TYR A 265 -21.97 1.12 6.00
CA TYR A 265 -22.49 0.38 4.88
C TYR A 265 -21.71 -0.92 4.68
N ALA A 266 -22.35 -1.95 4.15
CA ALA A 266 -21.71 -3.18 3.69
C ALA A 266 -22.34 -3.62 2.36
N MET A 267 -21.53 -4.19 1.50
CA MET A 267 -21.96 -4.79 0.25
C MET A 267 -21.27 -6.14 0.07
N HIS A 268 -21.93 -7.07 -0.62
CA HIS A 268 -21.32 -8.33 -1.01
C HIS A 268 -20.83 -8.21 -2.47
N ALA A 269 -19.58 -8.57 -2.70
CA ALA A 269 -19.08 -8.78 -4.04
C ALA A 269 -19.55 -10.15 -4.57
N LEU A 270 -19.66 -10.27 -5.88
CA LEU A 270 -20.05 -11.54 -6.52
C LEU A 270 -18.95 -12.59 -6.39
N ASP A 271 -17.69 -12.14 -6.25
CA ASP A 271 -16.48 -12.96 -6.11
C ASP A 271 -15.61 -12.53 -4.94
N TYR A 272 -14.54 -13.31 -4.65
CA TYR A 272 -13.58 -12.98 -3.63
C TYR A 272 -12.85 -11.67 -3.99
N THR A 273 -12.76 -10.78 -3.02
CA THR A 273 -12.05 -9.51 -3.18
C THR A 273 -10.67 -9.64 -2.54
N GLU A 274 -9.62 -9.76 -3.36
CA GLU A 274 -8.25 -9.86 -2.85
C GLU A 274 -7.64 -8.49 -2.53
N THR A 275 -8.04 -7.46 -3.24
CA THR A 275 -7.49 -6.12 -3.07
C THR A 275 -8.50 -5.04 -3.40
N ILE A 276 -8.58 -4.01 -2.56
CA ILE A 276 -9.35 -2.80 -2.82
C ILE A 276 -8.38 -1.65 -3.06
N ILE A 277 -8.56 -0.92 -4.15
CA ILE A 277 -7.76 0.26 -4.45
C ILE A 277 -8.63 1.51 -4.40
N SER A 278 -8.22 2.50 -3.64
CA SER A 278 -8.90 3.80 -3.54
C SER A 278 -8.58 4.69 -4.74
N PHE A 279 -9.60 5.40 -5.24
CA PHE A 279 -9.46 6.38 -6.33
C PHE A 279 -9.77 7.80 -5.88
N ARG A 280 -9.48 8.77 -6.77
CA ARG A 280 -9.94 10.15 -6.60
C ARG A 280 -11.47 10.23 -6.61
N TYR A 281 -12.04 11.08 -5.76
CA TYR A 281 -13.48 11.41 -5.71
C TYR A 281 -14.43 10.32 -5.17
N GLY A 282 -13.93 9.32 -4.43
CA GLY A 282 -14.80 8.34 -3.78
C GLY A 282 -15.22 7.16 -4.64
N ASP A 283 -14.64 6.99 -5.82
CA ASP A 283 -14.77 5.76 -6.58
C ASP A 283 -13.81 4.70 -6.01
N LEU A 284 -14.21 3.44 -6.01
CA LEU A 284 -13.42 2.29 -5.60
C LEU A 284 -13.18 1.37 -6.78
N ALA A 285 -11.95 0.93 -6.99
CA ALA A 285 -11.69 -0.26 -7.79
C ALA A 285 -11.52 -1.45 -6.87
N VAL A 286 -12.15 -2.52 -7.23
CA VAL A 286 -12.12 -3.78 -6.52
C VAL A 286 -11.56 -4.83 -7.47
N ASN A 287 -10.53 -5.55 -7.05
CA ASN A 287 -10.06 -6.71 -7.77
C ASN A 287 -10.99 -7.89 -7.48
N LEU A 288 -11.53 -8.48 -8.53
CA LEU A 288 -12.36 -9.66 -8.52
C LEU A 288 -11.60 -10.77 -9.25
N ASP A 289 -11.89 -12.03 -8.97
CA ASP A 289 -11.24 -13.18 -9.63
C ASP A 289 -11.29 -13.12 -11.16
N ASP A 290 -12.36 -12.55 -11.72
CA ASP A 290 -12.58 -12.40 -13.16
C ASP A 290 -12.20 -11.02 -13.73
N GLY A 291 -11.59 -10.12 -12.93
CA GLY A 291 -11.18 -8.78 -13.38
C GLY A 291 -11.47 -7.67 -12.38
N TRP A 292 -11.49 -6.43 -12.88
CA TRP A 292 -11.68 -5.23 -12.07
C TRP A 292 -13.10 -4.69 -12.17
N ALA A 293 -13.70 -4.34 -11.04
CA ALA A 293 -14.93 -3.56 -10.97
C ALA A 293 -14.65 -2.15 -10.43
N LEU A 294 -15.15 -1.14 -11.12
CA LEU A 294 -15.18 0.23 -10.63
C LEU A 294 -16.51 0.47 -9.92
N LEU A 295 -16.46 0.66 -8.62
CA LEU A 295 -17.63 0.99 -7.82
C LEU A 295 -17.69 2.49 -7.60
N ARG A 296 -18.68 3.15 -8.17
CA ARG A 296 -18.97 4.54 -7.86
C ARG A 296 -19.81 4.60 -6.60
N LEU A 297 -19.22 5.13 -5.53
CA LEU A 297 -19.95 5.32 -4.28
C LEU A 297 -21.08 6.34 -4.44
N PRO A 298 -22.28 6.07 -3.94
CA PRO A 298 -23.34 7.05 -3.91
C PRO A 298 -22.89 8.30 -3.17
N LEU A 299 -23.20 9.48 -3.73
CA LEU A 299 -22.94 10.76 -3.09
C LEU A 299 -23.70 10.81 -1.76
N GLY A 300 -23.00 10.65 -0.64
CA GLY A 300 -23.59 10.69 0.72
C GLY A 300 -23.37 9.44 1.58
N VAL A 301 -22.72 8.42 1.09
CA VAL A 301 -22.31 7.25 1.90
C VAL A 301 -20.94 7.45 2.53
#